data_e1e00f190621dd3dfefe4e64076c529d
#
_entry.id   e1e00f190621dd3dfefe4e64076c529d
#
_cell.length_a   1.000
_cell.length_b   1.000
_cell.length_c   1.000
_cell.angle_alpha   90.00
_cell.angle_beta   90.00
_cell.angle_gamma   90.00
#
_symmetry.space_group_name_H-M   'P 1'
#
loop_
_entity.id
_entity.type
_entity.pdbx_description
1 polymer ?
#
loop_
_entity_poly.entity_id
_entity_poly.type
_entity_poly.pdbx_seq_one_letter_code
_entity_poly.pdbx_strand_id
1 'polypeptide(L)'
;LGIITLTAGYKLALSAKSIGGAVNILFVSILLVVIATYCLFTAGSIFILKCMKKNPKFYYKTKNFISVSNLMFRMKHNAAGLASICVLSTGVILLLTCGFSLMMLIGKNIDDRYPTDIKVAETVSEAGKGMDDFVTMNKALQQDGIVTTDQIYRQYRNIMVTEKDGKQKIADPDTFDSDIASDIVTYLLSAADYNEYADMNLTLKDDEILIYSSGKEWKKGDNLNFMGKEYTVAGEAEYSAIRYIIDSTMSIFEREILVFPDDEQICALMAEAGQRVNPDEYEVFIGYQLEKALTEEQMETVRALMELGGLNREAIRFKSEEMSAFYSIYGGIFFVGMFLAALFLMATVMIIYYKQMSEGDED
;
A
#
# COMPACT_ATOMS: atom_id res chain seq x y z
N LEU A 1 2.10 -33.15 13.05
CA LEU A 1 3.04 -32.45 12.18
C LEU A 1 2.31 -31.38 11.34
N GLY A 2 1.29 -31.73 10.52
CA GLY A 2 0.60 -30.80 9.63
C GLY A 2 0.00 -29.56 10.31
N ILE A 3 -0.64 -29.71 11.48
CA ILE A 3 -1.17 -28.55 12.25
C ILE A 3 -0.03 -27.68 12.79
N ILE A 4 1.07 -28.28 13.23
CA ILE A 4 2.22 -27.54 13.75
C ILE A 4 2.88 -26.71 12.65
N THR A 5 3.11 -27.31 11.47
CA THR A 5 3.69 -26.61 10.31
C THR A 5 2.77 -25.50 9.79
N LEU A 6 1.44 -25.74 9.79
CA LEU A 6 0.45 -24.72 9.41
C LEU A 6 0.49 -23.52 10.37
N THR A 7 0.44 -23.80 11.69
CA THR A 7 0.49 -22.74 12.70
C THR A 7 1.81 -21.97 12.65
N ALA A 8 2.94 -22.67 12.42
CA ALA A 8 4.25 -22.03 12.25
C ALA A 8 4.27 -21.11 11.01
N GLY A 9 3.75 -21.57 9.86
CA GLY A 9 3.65 -20.78 8.65
C GLY A 9 2.81 -19.51 8.84
N TYR A 10 1.64 -19.61 9.48
CA TYR A 10 0.80 -18.44 9.80
C TYR A 10 1.47 -17.46 10.76
N LYS A 11 2.06 -17.97 11.85
CA LYS A 11 2.78 -17.10 12.80
C LYS A 11 3.95 -16.39 12.14
N LEU A 12 4.68 -17.10 11.29
CA LEU A 12 5.80 -16.52 10.55
C LEU A 12 5.32 -15.43 9.58
N ALA A 13 4.23 -15.67 8.83
CA ALA A 13 3.63 -14.67 7.94
C ALA A 13 3.21 -13.40 8.70
N LEU A 14 2.62 -13.55 9.89
CA LEU A 14 2.18 -12.42 10.72
C LEU A 14 3.35 -11.71 11.45
N SER A 15 4.53 -12.30 11.50
CA SER A 15 5.71 -11.69 12.13
C SER A 15 6.51 -10.78 11.20
N ALA A 16 6.12 -10.67 9.93
CA ALA A 16 6.77 -9.81 8.95
C ALA A 16 6.50 -8.34 9.29
N LYS A 17 7.48 -7.67 9.90
CA LYS A 17 7.38 -6.25 10.29
C LYS A 17 8.15 -5.31 9.36
N SER A 18 9.10 -5.81 8.56
CA SER A 18 9.90 -5.00 7.65
C SER A 18 9.71 -5.45 6.20
N ILE A 19 9.67 -4.51 5.25
CA ILE A 19 9.41 -4.78 3.83
C ILE A 19 10.53 -5.61 3.20
N GLY A 20 11.79 -5.34 3.52
CA GLY A 20 12.94 -6.10 2.99
C GLY A 20 12.96 -7.56 3.44
N GLY A 21 12.57 -7.82 4.69
CA GLY A 21 12.44 -9.18 5.24
C GLY A 21 11.13 -9.87 4.88
N ALA A 22 10.06 -9.11 4.63
CA ALA A 22 8.71 -9.62 4.40
C ALA A 22 8.63 -10.57 3.20
N VAL A 23 9.33 -10.28 2.12
CA VAL A 23 9.32 -11.10 0.90
C VAL A 23 9.90 -12.48 1.18
N ASN A 24 11.05 -12.58 1.86
CA ASN A 24 11.67 -13.86 2.21
C ASN A 24 10.81 -14.64 3.20
N ILE A 25 10.26 -13.96 4.21
CA ILE A 25 9.35 -14.54 5.22
C ILE A 25 8.08 -15.09 4.53
N LEU A 26 7.55 -14.37 3.55
CA LEU A 26 6.38 -14.77 2.79
C LEU A 26 6.63 -16.05 1.98
N PHE A 27 7.77 -16.14 1.28
CA PHE A 27 8.14 -17.36 0.54
C PHE A 27 8.27 -18.57 1.46
N VAL A 28 8.96 -18.43 2.60
CA VAL A 28 9.10 -19.51 3.58
C VAL A 28 7.74 -19.90 4.16
N SER A 29 6.88 -18.94 4.45
CA SER A 29 5.53 -19.19 4.97
C SER A 29 4.67 -19.95 3.97
N ILE A 30 4.70 -19.57 2.69
CA ILE A 30 3.98 -20.28 1.61
C ILE A 30 4.47 -21.73 1.52
N LEU A 31 5.78 -21.94 1.55
CA LEU A 31 6.37 -23.28 1.47
C LEU A 31 5.92 -24.15 2.66
N LEU A 32 5.90 -23.59 3.87
CA LEU A 32 5.40 -24.27 5.07
C LEU A 32 3.91 -24.63 4.95
N VAL A 33 3.08 -23.74 4.43
CA VAL A 33 1.65 -23.98 4.21
C VAL A 33 1.43 -25.07 3.18
N VAL A 34 2.20 -25.10 2.08
CA VAL A 34 2.13 -26.18 1.08
C VAL A 34 2.49 -27.54 1.72
N ILE A 35 3.59 -27.63 2.47
CA ILE A 35 3.98 -28.85 3.18
C ILE A 35 2.88 -29.27 4.17
N ALA A 36 2.33 -28.31 4.92
CA ALA A 36 1.24 -28.56 5.86
C ALA A 36 0.01 -29.13 5.15
N THR A 37 -0.35 -28.61 3.96
CA THR A 37 -1.46 -29.10 3.16
C THR A 37 -1.28 -30.58 2.77
N TYR A 38 -0.10 -30.95 2.29
CA TYR A 38 0.20 -32.36 1.97
C TYR A 38 0.11 -33.26 3.22
N CYS A 39 0.65 -32.83 4.34
CA CYS A 39 0.57 -33.57 5.61
C CYS A 39 -0.86 -33.71 6.10
N LEU A 40 -1.67 -32.64 6.01
CA LEU A 40 -3.05 -32.65 6.46
C LEU A 40 -3.94 -33.51 5.57
N PHE A 41 -3.78 -33.45 4.25
CA PHE A 41 -4.53 -34.32 3.33
C PHE A 41 -4.22 -35.78 3.57
N THR A 42 -2.93 -36.13 3.74
CA THR A 42 -2.52 -37.53 3.98
C THR A 42 -3.03 -38.02 5.34
N ALA A 43 -2.76 -37.28 6.41
CA ALA A 43 -3.17 -37.67 7.76
C ALA A 43 -4.69 -37.56 7.97
N GLY A 44 -5.32 -36.51 7.43
CA GLY A 44 -6.76 -36.27 7.53
C GLY A 44 -7.57 -37.34 6.83
N SER A 45 -7.16 -37.73 5.61
CA SER A 45 -7.82 -38.82 4.87
C SER A 45 -7.78 -40.14 5.64
N ILE A 46 -6.61 -40.49 6.20
CA ILE A 46 -6.46 -41.69 7.02
C ILE A 46 -7.29 -41.59 8.31
N PHE A 47 -7.32 -40.41 8.94
CA PHE A 47 -8.08 -40.17 10.16
C PHE A 47 -9.58 -40.35 9.94
N ILE A 48 -10.13 -39.70 8.88
CA ILE A 48 -11.55 -39.80 8.52
C ILE A 48 -11.96 -41.26 8.29
N LEU A 49 -11.17 -41.99 7.50
CA LEU A 49 -11.44 -43.40 7.24
C LEU A 49 -11.38 -44.30 8.49
N LYS A 50 -10.44 -44.02 9.39
CA LYS A 50 -10.35 -44.68 10.71
C LYS A 50 -11.57 -44.36 11.58
N CYS A 51 -12.06 -43.14 11.58
CA CYS A 51 -13.27 -42.72 12.29
C CYS A 51 -14.52 -43.44 11.71
N MET A 52 -14.64 -43.52 10.38
CA MET A 52 -15.73 -44.26 9.72
C MET A 52 -15.70 -45.75 10.06
N LYS A 53 -14.50 -46.36 10.10
CA LYS A 53 -14.30 -47.75 10.51
C LYS A 53 -14.68 -48.00 11.98
N LYS A 54 -14.44 -46.99 12.86
CA LYS A 54 -14.73 -47.11 14.31
C LYS A 54 -16.22 -47.06 14.64
N ASN A 55 -17.10 -46.67 13.69
CA ASN A 55 -18.55 -46.67 13.87
C ASN A 55 -19.17 -47.96 13.35
N PRO A 56 -19.52 -48.96 14.22
CA PRO A 56 -20.01 -50.26 13.80
C PRO A 56 -21.31 -50.21 13.01
N LYS A 57 -22.21 -49.30 13.38
CA LYS A 57 -23.52 -49.14 12.71
C LYS A 57 -23.41 -48.66 11.25
N PHE A 58 -22.33 -47.94 10.94
CA PHE A 58 -22.04 -47.45 9.60
C PHE A 58 -21.18 -48.44 8.80
N TYR A 59 -20.12 -48.97 9.41
CA TYR A 59 -19.12 -49.80 8.75
C TYR A 59 -19.64 -51.16 8.32
N TYR A 60 -20.41 -51.87 9.17
CA TYR A 60 -20.89 -53.22 8.88
C TYR A 60 -22.11 -53.32 7.94
N LYS A 61 -22.55 -52.20 7.34
CA LYS A 61 -23.48 -52.27 6.19
C LYS A 61 -22.70 -52.77 4.98
N THR A 62 -23.19 -53.82 4.29
CA THR A 62 -22.50 -54.53 3.21
C THR A 62 -21.93 -53.57 2.16
N LYS A 63 -22.70 -52.56 1.76
CA LYS A 63 -22.29 -51.54 0.79
C LYS A 63 -21.16 -50.63 1.33
N ASN A 64 -21.22 -50.27 2.59
CA ASN A 64 -20.25 -49.37 3.21
C ASN A 64 -18.95 -50.08 3.55
N PHE A 65 -19.00 -51.35 3.93
CA PHE A 65 -17.84 -52.16 4.26
C PHE A 65 -16.86 -52.27 3.09
N ILE A 66 -17.40 -52.63 1.90
CA ILE A 66 -16.59 -52.74 0.68
C ILE A 66 -16.02 -51.37 0.29
N SER A 67 -16.88 -50.34 0.28
CA SER A 67 -16.47 -48.99 -0.11
C SER A 67 -15.40 -48.39 0.83
N VAL A 68 -15.58 -48.48 2.15
CA VAL A 68 -14.60 -47.91 3.13
C VAL A 68 -13.29 -48.72 3.12
N SER A 69 -13.33 -50.02 2.94
CA SER A 69 -12.13 -50.86 2.87
C SER A 69 -11.31 -50.55 1.61
N ASN A 70 -11.96 -50.48 0.46
CA ASN A 70 -11.32 -50.08 -0.80
C ASN A 70 -10.79 -48.66 -0.75
N LEU A 71 -11.57 -47.71 -0.22
CA LEU A 71 -11.10 -46.32 -0.03
C LEU A 71 -9.88 -46.25 0.89
N MET A 72 -9.81 -47.05 1.95
CA MET A 72 -8.71 -47.03 2.90
C MET A 72 -7.39 -47.49 2.25
N PHE A 73 -7.45 -48.43 1.33
CA PHE A 73 -6.26 -48.89 0.58
C PHE A 73 -5.85 -47.83 -0.48
N ARG A 74 -6.82 -47.38 -1.28
CA ARG A 74 -6.59 -46.41 -2.37
C ARG A 74 -6.23 -45.01 -1.86
N MET A 75 -6.82 -44.51 -0.75
CA MET A 75 -6.54 -43.15 -0.22
C MET A 75 -5.14 -43.00 0.31
N LYS A 76 -4.48 -44.04 0.81
CA LYS A 76 -3.06 -43.94 1.23
C LYS A 76 -2.16 -43.59 0.03
N HIS A 77 -2.51 -44.11 -1.17
CA HIS A 77 -1.78 -43.87 -2.41
C HIS A 77 -2.21 -42.54 -3.07
N ASN A 78 -3.47 -42.17 -2.91
CA ASN A 78 -4.09 -41.05 -3.64
C ASN A 78 -4.11 -39.72 -2.90
N ALA A 79 -3.74 -39.69 -1.61
CA ALA A 79 -3.76 -38.48 -0.79
C ALA A 79 -2.84 -37.37 -1.32
N ALA A 80 -1.67 -37.72 -1.88
CA ALA A 80 -0.75 -36.78 -2.47
C ALA A 80 -1.33 -36.10 -3.73
N GLY A 81 -2.01 -36.88 -4.58
CA GLY A 81 -2.69 -36.34 -5.77
C GLY A 81 -3.82 -35.37 -5.41
N LEU A 82 -4.61 -35.71 -4.37
CA LEU A 82 -5.66 -34.80 -3.87
C LEU A 82 -5.07 -33.52 -3.28
N ALA A 83 -3.95 -33.62 -2.55
CA ALA A 83 -3.25 -32.46 -2.03
C ALA A 83 -2.72 -31.56 -3.16
N SER A 84 -2.15 -32.17 -4.23
CA SER A 84 -1.69 -31.40 -5.40
C SER A 84 -2.84 -30.67 -6.08
N ILE A 85 -3.98 -31.34 -6.30
CA ILE A 85 -5.19 -30.72 -6.87
C ILE A 85 -5.65 -29.56 -5.99
N CYS A 86 -5.67 -29.71 -4.67
CA CYS A 86 -6.06 -28.65 -3.75
C CYS A 86 -5.12 -27.45 -3.83
N VAL A 87 -3.80 -27.66 -3.80
CA VAL A 87 -2.80 -26.59 -3.89
C VAL A 87 -2.90 -25.84 -5.22
N LEU A 88 -2.99 -26.59 -6.35
CA LEU A 88 -3.12 -26.00 -7.68
C LEU A 88 -4.43 -25.21 -7.84
N SER A 89 -5.56 -25.76 -7.40
CA SER A 89 -6.86 -25.07 -7.46
C SER A 89 -6.88 -23.81 -6.59
N THR A 90 -6.28 -23.87 -5.39
CA THR A 90 -6.12 -22.69 -4.53
C THR A 90 -5.22 -21.65 -5.21
N GLY A 91 -4.14 -22.09 -5.86
CA GLY A 91 -3.26 -21.21 -6.63
C GLY A 91 -4.00 -20.49 -7.76
N VAL A 92 -4.86 -21.18 -8.51
CA VAL A 92 -5.72 -20.57 -9.55
C VAL A 92 -6.61 -19.49 -8.95
N ILE A 93 -7.31 -19.80 -7.87
CA ILE A 93 -8.23 -18.85 -7.21
C ILE A 93 -7.45 -17.62 -6.73
N LEU A 94 -6.31 -17.82 -6.07
CA LEU A 94 -5.47 -16.71 -5.58
C LEU A 94 -4.97 -15.83 -6.72
N LEU A 95 -4.42 -16.42 -7.79
CA LEU A 95 -3.90 -15.65 -8.94
C LEU A 95 -5.00 -14.81 -9.59
N LEU A 96 -6.17 -15.39 -9.81
CA LEU A 96 -7.30 -14.66 -10.41
C LEU A 96 -7.86 -13.61 -9.48
N THR A 97 -8.05 -13.91 -8.20
CA THR A 97 -8.62 -12.96 -7.24
C THR A 97 -7.67 -11.80 -6.98
N CYS A 98 -6.37 -12.07 -6.71
CA CYS A 98 -5.38 -11.03 -6.49
C CYS A 98 -5.19 -10.16 -7.74
N GLY A 99 -5.08 -10.79 -8.92
CA GLY A 99 -4.92 -10.07 -10.17
C GLY A 99 -6.12 -9.16 -10.48
N PHE A 100 -7.34 -9.66 -10.32
CA PHE A 100 -8.56 -8.86 -10.50
C PHE A 100 -8.67 -7.72 -9.46
N SER A 101 -8.34 -8.00 -8.20
CA SER A 101 -8.33 -6.98 -7.15
C SER A 101 -7.32 -5.86 -7.45
N LEU A 102 -6.12 -6.20 -7.92
CA LEU A 102 -5.13 -5.22 -8.34
C LEU A 102 -5.67 -4.32 -9.46
N MET A 103 -6.29 -4.92 -10.49
CA MET A 103 -6.86 -4.15 -11.61
C MET A 103 -8.00 -3.22 -11.17
N MET A 104 -8.88 -3.67 -10.26
CA MET A 104 -9.94 -2.81 -9.73
C MET A 104 -9.46 -1.65 -8.88
N LEU A 105 -8.34 -1.85 -8.17
CA LEU A 105 -7.77 -0.82 -7.29
C LEU A 105 -6.95 0.24 -8.02
N ILE A 106 -6.55 0.01 -9.29
CA ILE A 106 -5.70 0.95 -10.04
C ILE A 106 -6.34 2.33 -10.09
N GLY A 107 -7.61 2.43 -10.52
CA GLY A 107 -8.29 3.71 -10.68
C GLY A 107 -8.31 4.51 -9.39
N LYS A 108 -8.72 3.90 -8.28
CA LYS A 108 -8.76 4.56 -6.96
C LYS A 108 -7.37 4.98 -6.49
N ASN A 109 -6.37 4.11 -6.63
CA ASN A 109 -4.99 4.41 -6.22
C ASN A 109 -4.40 5.56 -7.03
N ILE A 110 -4.75 5.67 -8.33
CA ILE A 110 -4.30 6.78 -9.17
C ILE A 110 -4.98 8.08 -8.76
N ASP A 111 -6.30 8.06 -8.49
CA ASP A 111 -7.01 9.26 -8.05
C ASP A 111 -6.51 9.78 -6.70
N ASP A 112 -6.17 8.89 -5.79
CA ASP A 112 -5.57 9.25 -4.49
C ASP A 112 -4.13 9.77 -4.64
N ARG A 113 -3.37 9.24 -5.61
CA ARG A 113 -1.95 9.60 -5.82
C ARG A 113 -1.77 10.81 -6.72
N TYR A 114 -2.67 10.96 -7.69
CA TYR A 114 -2.70 12.07 -8.64
C TYR A 114 -4.08 12.72 -8.58
N PRO A 115 -4.35 13.52 -7.56
CA PRO A 115 -5.67 14.15 -7.37
C PRO A 115 -5.97 15.23 -8.40
N THR A 116 -4.98 15.62 -9.21
CA THR A 116 -5.06 16.62 -10.29
C THR A 116 -4.50 16.06 -11.60
N ASP A 117 -4.91 16.62 -12.74
CA ASP A 117 -4.46 16.14 -14.06
C ASP A 117 -2.98 16.47 -14.33
N ILE A 118 -2.53 17.63 -13.85
CA ILE A 118 -1.11 18.00 -13.80
C ILE A 118 -0.74 18.18 -12.33
N LYS A 119 0.35 17.55 -11.91
CA LYS A 119 0.94 17.68 -10.58
C LYS A 119 2.37 18.15 -10.75
N VAL A 120 2.74 19.21 -10.02
CA VAL A 120 4.12 19.58 -9.81
C VAL A 120 4.42 19.50 -8.33
N ALA A 121 5.49 18.80 -7.97
CA ALA A 121 5.97 18.71 -6.60
C ALA A 121 7.46 19.03 -6.59
N GLU A 122 7.84 20.10 -5.91
CA GLU A 122 9.21 20.61 -5.88
C GLU A 122 9.56 21.12 -4.49
N THR A 123 10.83 20.94 -4.12
CA THR A 123 11.40 21.53 -2.91
C THR A 123 11.98 22.90 -3.26
N VAL A 124 11.55 23.94 -2.57
CA VAL A 124 12.03 25.32 -2.76
C VAL A 124 12.69 25.84 -1.48
N SER A 125 13.83 26.51 -1.65
CA SER A 125 14.62 27.07 -0.54
C SER A 125 14.43 28.56 -0.36
N GLU A 126 13.67 29.22 -1.26
CA GLU A 126 13.40 30.67 -1.19
C GLU A 126 11.90 30.88 -0.91
N ALA A 127 11.60 31.67 0.12
CA ALA A 127 10.23 32.05 0.43
C ALA A 127 9.61 32.81 -0.76
N GLY A 128 8.43 32.35 -1.20
CA GLY A 128 7.70 32.93 -2.33
C GLY A 128 8.05 32.38 -3.71
N LYS A 129 9.16 31.68 -3.89
CA LYS A 129 9.54 31.08 -5.18
C LYS A 129 8.46 30.15 -5.72
N GLY A 130 7.88 29.30 -4.89
CA GLY A 130 6.81 28.40 -5.31
C GLY A 130 5.57 29.14 -5.83
N MET A 131 5.25 30.32 -5.27
CA MET A 131 4.15 31.14 -5.76
C MET A 131 4.52 31.80 -7.09
N ASP A 132 5.77 32.25 -7.27
CA ASP A 132 6.25 32.79 -8.54
C ASP A 132 6.22 31.74 -9.65
N ASP A 133 6.61 30.52 -9.34
CA ASP A 133 6.54 29.37 -10.24
C ASP A 133 5.07 29.07 -10.61
N PHE A 134 4.16 29.07 -9.64
CA PHE A 134 2.73 28.92 -9.88
C PHE A 134 2.15 29.99 -10.82
N VAL A 135 2.50 31.25 -10.60
CA VAL A 135 2.07 32.35 -11.47
C VAL A 135 2.65 32.21 -12.87
N THR A 136 3.91 31.79 -12.99
CA THR A 136 4.58 31.58 -14.28
C THR A 136 3.91 30.43 -15.04
N MET A 137 3.61 29.32 -14.38
CA MET A 137 2.90 28.21 -14.96
C MET A 137 1.49 28.58 -15.45
N ASN A 138 0.73 29.34 -14.66
CA ASN A 138 -0.60 29.80 -15.05
C ASN A 138 -0.55 30.62 -16.34
N LYS A 139 0.45 31.50 -16.47
CA LYS A 139 0.64 32.28 -17.71
C LYS A 139 1.00 31.39 -18.90
N ALA A 140 1.89 30.42 -18.70
CA ALA A 140 2.32 29.50 -19.73
C ALA A 140 1.13 28.65 -20.26
N LEU A 141 0.33 28.08 -19.36
CA LEU A 141 -0.86 27.29 -19.74
C LEU A 141 -1.88 28.14 -20.52
N GLN A 142 -2.14 29.36 -20.07
CA GLN A 142 -3.04 30.29 -20.75
C GLN A 142 -2.54 30.69 -22.16
N GLN A 143 -1.25 30.94 -22.34
CA GLN A 143 -0.64 31.29 -23.63
C GLN A 143 -0.77 30.15 -24.64
N ASP A 144 -0.69 28.90 -24.19
CA ASP A 144 -0.84 27.72 -25.05
C ASP A 144 -2.31 27.28 -25.22
N GLY A 145 -3.26 28.07 -24.71
CA GLY A 145 -4.69 27.80 -24.82
C GLY A 145 -5.21 26.62 -24.03
N ILE A 146 -4.48 26.17 -23.01
CA ILE A 146 -4.86 25.10 -22.11
C ILE A 146 -5.83 25.64 -21.06
N VAL A 147 -7.05 25.12 -21.06
CA VAL A 147 -8.10 25.56 -20.14
C VAL A 147 -8.06 24.69 -18.87
N THR A 148 -7.82 25.36 -17.75
CA THR A 148 -7.86 24.74 -16.42
C THR A 148 -9.21 25.04 -15.76
N THR A 149 -9.81 24.03 -15.13
CA THR A 149 -11.08 24.15 -14.36
C THR A 149 -10.83 24.44 -12.90
N ASP A 150 -9.70 23.99 -12.37
CA ASP A 150 -9.28 24.25 -11.00
C ASP A 150 -7.75 24.36 -10.93
N GLN A 151 -7.28 25.17 -9.99
CA GLN A 151 -5.86 25.45 -9.77
C GLN A 151 -5.58 25.43 -8.29
N ILE A 152 -4.62 24.62 -7.87
CA ILE A 152 -4.31 24.36 -6.49
C ILE A 152 -2.85 24.69 -6.24
N TYR A 153 -2.61 25.48 -5.23
CA TYR A 153 -1.28 25.74 -4.68
C TYR A 153 -1.30 25.35 -3.21
N ARG A 154 -0.30 24.56 -2.78
CA ARG A 154 -0.08 24.19 -1.39
C ARG A 154 1.41 24.25 -1.08
N GLN A 155 1.72 24.79 0.09
CA GLN A 155 3.06 24.88 0.63
C GLN A 155 3.07 24.21 1.99
N TYR A 156 4.08 23.40 2.27
CA TYR A 156 4.22 22.66 3.52
C TYR A 156 5.67 22.27 3.75
N ARG A 157 5.99 21.83 4.95
CA ARG A 157 7.25 21.14 5.22
C ARG A 157 6.99 19.68 5.50
N ASN A 158 7.94 18.83 5.15
CA ASN A 158 7.89 17.43 5.53
C ASN A 158 9.16 16.99 6.23
N ILE A 159 9.01 16.13 7.19
CA ILE A 159 10.11 15.48 7.89
C ILE A 159 9.76 14.02 8.15
N MET A 160 10.77 13.20 8.26
CA MET A 160 10.59 11.83 8.72
C MET A 160 10.89 11.77 10.21
N VAL A 161 9.95 11.23 11.00
CA VAL A 161 10.10 11.04 12.43
C VAL A 161 9.99 9.56 12.79
N THR A 162 10.67 9.16 13.85
CA THR A 162 10.55 7.82 14.43
C THR A 162 9.87 7.95 15.79
N GLU A 163 8.79 7.18 16.02
CA GLU A 163 8.13 7.11 17.32
C GLU A 163 8.76 6.01 18.19
N LYS A 164 9.26 6.41 19.37
CA LYS A 164 9.79 5.48 20.36
C LYS A 164 9.35 5.88 21.76
N ASP A 165 8.73 4.97 22.48
CA ASP A 165 8.23 5.19 23.84
C ASP A 165 7.26 6.39 23.96
N GLY A 166 6.41 6.59 22.93
CA GLY A 166 5.46 7.70 22.86
C GLY A 166 6.09 9.07 22.60
N LYS A 167 7.34 9.11 22.15
CA LYS A 167 8.07 10.33 21.78
C LYS A 167 8.47 10.26 20.32
N GLN A 168 8.18 11.32 19.60
CA GLN A 168 8.55 11.45 18.20
C GLN A 168 9.86 12.29 18.10
N LYS A 169 10.80 11.76 17.33
CA LYS A 169 12.10 12.40 17.03
C LYS A 169 12.39 12.27 15.54
N ILE A 170 13.18 13.18 15.00
CA ILE A 170 13.65 13.06 13.61
C ILE A 170 14.32 11.71 13.40
N ALA A 171 13.90 11.01 12.35
CA ALA A 171 14.49 9.75 11.95
C ALA A 171 15.97 9.94 11.56
N ASP A 172 16.80 8.99 11.94
CA ASP A 172 18.21 8.97 11.55
C ASP A 172 18.35 8.21 10.22
N PRO A 173 18.77 8.86 9.11
CA PRO A 173 18.94 8.19 7.84
C PRO A 173 19.90 7.00 7.89
N ASP A 174 20.87 7.04 8.79
CA ASP A 174 21.87 5.99 8.94
C ASP A 174 21.32 4.75 9.69
N THR A 175 20.18 4.90 10.39
CA THR A 175 19.51 3.79 11.10
C THR A 175 18.29 3.21 10.38
N PHE A 176 18.09 3.59 9.12
CA PHE A 176 16.95 3.21 8.27
C PHE A 176 16.76 1.69 8.05
N ASP A 177 17.55 0.86 8.68
CA ASP A 177 17.70 -0.56 8.34
C ASP A 177 16.88 -1.54 9.21
N SER A 178 16.21 -1.13 10.28
CA SER A 178 15.63 -2.14 11.16
C SER A 178 14.14 -2.05 11.49
N ASP A 179 13.52 -0.88 11.47
CA ASP A 179 12.12 -0.73 11.90
C ASP A 179 11.35 0.32 11.09
N ILE A 180 11.18 0.09 9.80
CA ILE A 180 10.32 0.92 8.90
C ILE A 180 8.90 1.09 9.49
N ALA A 181 8.46 0.19 10.36
CA ALA A 181 7.16 0.25 11.02
C ALA A 181 7.06 1.35 12.10
N SER A 182 8.16 1.96 12.51
CA SER A 182 8.17 3.04 13.49
C SER A 182 8.41 4.43 12.87
N ASP A 183 8.62 4.48 11.56
CA ASP A 183 8.90 5.74 10.86
C ASP A 183 7.61 6.32 10.29
N ILE A 184 7.41 7.60 10.57
CA ILE A 184 6.21 8.36 10.22
C ILE A 184 6.65 9.53 9.32
N VAL A 185 6.01 9.67 8.17
CA VAL A 185 6.17 10.88 7.35
C VAL A 185 5.27 11.96 7.92
N THR A 186 5.86 12.97 8.52
CA THR A 186 5.16 14.07 9.18
C THR A 186 5.21 15.32 8.35
N TYR A 187 4.05 15.84 8.01
CA TYR A 187 3.85 17.08 7.28
C TYR A 187 3.51 18.18 8.27
N LEU A 188 4.20 19.32 8.16
CA LEU A 188 4.07 20.45 9.07
C LEU A 188 3.42 21.61 8.33
N LEU A 189 2.36 22.15 8.91
CA LEU A 189 1.59 23.28 8.39
C LEU A 189 1.43 24.36 9.46
N SER A 190 1.43 25.62 9.05
CA SER A 190 0.95 26.69 9.91
C SER A 190 -0.58 26.75 9.94
N ALA A 191 -1.15 27.28 11.01
CA ALA A 191 -2.59 27.53 11.07
C ALA A 191 -3.06 28.51 9.99
N ALA A 192 -2.19 29.44 9.56
CA ALA A 192 -2.47 30.35 8.46
C ALA A 192 -2.66 29.60 7.14
N ASP A 193 -1.71 28.72 6.77
CA ASP A 193 -1.80 27.91 5.57
C ASP A 193 -2.99 26.95 5.64
N TYR A 194 -3.19 26.29 6.79
CA TYR A 194 -4.32 25.38 6.97
C TYR A 194 -5.67 26.09 6.83
N ASN A 195 -5.82 27.30 7.39
CA ASN A 195 -7.03 28.10 7.27
C ASN A 195 -7.34 28.47 5.81
N GLU A 196 -6.31 28.83 5.03
CA GLU A 196 -6.45 29.05 3.59
C GLU A 196 -6.90 27.79 2.86
N TYR A 197 -6.33 26.63 3.22
CA TYR A 197 -6.62 25.36 2.55
C TYR A 197 -7.99 24.77 2.91
N ALA A 198 -8.45 25.01 4.12
CA ALA A 198 -9.72 24.52 4.64
C ALA A 198 -10.88 25.51 4.51
N ASP A 199 -10.60 26.74 4.04
CA ASP A 199 -11.56 27.88 4.08
C ASP A 199 -12.18 28.07 5.47
N MET A 200 -11.30 28.11 6.50
CA MET A 200 -11.66 28.18 7.93
C MET A 200 -10.95 29.36 8.61
N ASN A 201 -11.36 29.64 9.82
CA ASN A 201 -10.70 30.61 10.72
C ASN A 201 -10.36 29.94 12.06
N LEU A 202 -9.43 29.01 12.03
CA LEU A 202 -8.92 28.33 13.20
C LEU A 202 -7.89 29.23 13.92
N THR A 203 -7.96 29.26 15.24
CA THR A 203 -6.92 29.86 16.10
C THR A 203 -6.49 28.81 17.10
N LEU A 204 -5.20 28.53 17.15
CA LEU A 204 -4.57 27.61 18.09
C LEU A 204 -3.77 28.42 19.13
N LYS A 205 -3.64 27.88 20.34
CA LYS A 205 -2.72 28.41 21.34
C LYS A 205 -1.32 27.86 21.09
N ASP A 206 -0.32 28.44 21.71
CA ASP A 206 1.10 28.11 21.53
C ASP A 206 1.44 26.63 21.85
N ASP A 207 0.63 25.97 22.65
CA ASP A 207 0.74 24.57 23.06
C ASP A 207 -0.28 23.64 22.41
N GLU A 208 -1.13 24.17 21.51
CA GLU A 208 -2.18 23.41 20.82
C GLU A 208 -1.80 23.11 19.38
N ILE A 209 -2.16 21.93 18.91
CA ILE A 209 -2.02 21.51 17.51
C ILE A 209 -3.27 20.82 17.00
N LEU A 210 -3.54 20.91 15.67
CA LEU A 210 -4.40 19.91 15.03
C LEU A 210 -3.54 18.77 14.50
N ILE A 211 -4.11 17.57 14.47
CA ILE A 211 -3.42 16.39 13.98
C ILE A 211 -4.33 15.57 13.07
N TYR A 212 -3.76 15.05 11.99
CA TYR A 212 -4.30 13.93 11.22
C TYR A 212 -3.27 12.82 11.20
N SER A 213 -3.67 11.57 11.43
CA SER A 213 -2.78 10.42 11.33
C SER A 213 -3.46 9.27 10.61
N SER A 214 -2.72 8.59 9.72
CA SER A 214 -3.20 7.41 9.02
C SER A 214 -3.12 6.13 9.87
N GLY A 215 -2.35 6.15 10.95
CA GLY A 215 -2.07 4.96 11.77
C GLY A 215 -2.74 5.00 13.14
N LYS A 216 -3.03 6.18 13.67
CA LYS A 216 -3.53 6.35 15.04
C LYS A 216 -4.68 7.35 15.09
N GLU A 217 -5.76 7.01 15.79
CA GLU A 217 -6.82 7.95 16.09
C GLU A 217 -6.42 8.82 17.29
N TRP A 218 -6.47 10.14 17.09
CA TRP A 218 -6.21 11.13 18.13
C TRP A 218 -7.50 11.78 18.59
N LYS A 219 -7.59 12.08 19.87
CA LYS A 219 -8.77 12.74 20.45
C LYS A 219 -8.39 14.12 20.99
N LYS A 220 -9.35 15.02 20.95
CA LYS A 220 -9.19 16.33 21.58
C LYS A 220 -8.82 16.19 23.06
N GLY A 221 -7.71 16.83 23.45
CA GLY A 221 -7.13 16.77 24.80
C GLY A 221 -6.05 15.70 24.98
N ASP A 222 -5.75 14.89 23.97
CA ASP A 222 -4.59 13.99 24.00
C ASP A 222 -3.29 14.81 23.96
N ASN A 223 -2.22 14.26 24.50
CA ASN A 223 -0.91 14.89 24.48
C ASN A 223 0.01 14.19 23.49
N LEU A 224 0.67 14.96 22.65
CA LEU A 224 1.74 14.53 21.73
C LEU A 224 3.08 15.08 22.20
N ASN A 225 4.06 14.21 22.41
CA ASN A 225 5.45 14.63 22.58
C ASN A 225 6.16 14.62 21.23
N PHE A 226 6.28 15.80 20.63
CA PHE A 226 6.93 16.00 19.34
C PHE A 226 8.25 16.73 19.52
N MET A 227 9.35 16.08 19.14
CA MET A 227 10.71 16.61 19.26
C MET A 227 11.09 17.11 20.66
N GLY A 228 10.54 16.47 21.71
CA GLY A 228 10.83 16.79 23.10
C GLY A 228 9.92 17.87 23.72
N LYS A 229 9.03 18.48 22.95
CA LYS A 229 8.03 19.42 23.41
C LYS A 229 6.64 18.76 23.47
N GLU A 230 5.87 19.07 24.50
CA GLU A 230 4.52 18.53 24.64
C GLU A 230 3.48 19.48 24.04
N TYR A 231 2.60 18.92 23.22
CA TYR A 231 1.50 19.63 22.60
C TYR A 231 0.18 18.95 22.94
N THR A 232 -0.86 19.76 23.13
CA THR A 232 -2.22 19.29 23.33
C THR A 232 -2.97 19.25 22.01
N VAL A 233 -3.59 18.14 21.71
CA VAL A 233 -4.39 17.97 20.50
C VAL A 233 -5.70 18.76 20.62
N ALA A 234 -5.86 19.82 19.85
CA ALA A 234 -7.05 20.66 19.80
C ALA A 234 -8.19 20.02 19.02
N GLY A 235 -7.86 19.12 18.07
CA GLY A 235 -8.81 18.39 17.24
C GLY A 235 -8.12 17.66 16.09
N GLU A 236 -8.92 17.08 15.21
CA GLU A 236 -8.46 16.40 14.01
C GLU A 236 -8.46 17.37 12.81
N ALA A 237 -7.41 17.32 11.99
CA ALA A 237 -7.34 18.08 10.75
C ALA A 237 -8.22 17.42 9.67
N GLU A 238 -8.98 18.24 8.92
CA GLU A 238 -9.87 17.74 7.88
C GLU A 238 -9.10 17.20 6.67
N TYR A 239 -9.36 15.96 6.30
CA TYR A 239 -8.70 15.31 5.15
C TYR A 239 -8.89 16.08 3.84
N SER A 240 -10.05 16.70 3.64
CA SER A 240 -10.36 17.50 2.44
C SER A 240 -9.37 18.64 2.20
N ALA A 241 -8.91 19.29 3.27
CA ALA A 241 -7.94 20.38 3.21
C ALA A 241 -6.53 19.92 2.89
N ILE A 242 -6.17 18.74 3.38
CA ILE A 242 -4.79 18.23 3.38
C ILE A 242 -4.50 17.16 2.32
N ARG A 243 -5.52 16.68 1.59
CA ARG A 243 -5.40 15.57 0.62
C ARG A 243 -4.35 15.79 -0.48
N TYR A 244 -4.09 17.04 -0.84
CA TYR A 244 -3.09 17.39 -1.86
C TYR A 244 -1.65 17.39 -1.35
N ILE A 245 -1.48 17.49 -0.03
CA ILE A 245 -0.19 17.50 0.64
C ILE A 245 0.30 16.07 0.86
N ILE A 246 -0.61 15.17 1.20
CA ILE A 246 -0.27 13.79 1.51
C ILE A 246 0.25 13.07 0.27
N ASP A 247 1.55 12.82 0.23
CA ASP A 247 2.13 12.01 -0.84
C ASP A 247 1.78 10.54 -0.66
N SER A 248 0.91 10.03 -1.52
CA SER A 248 0.53 8.63 -1.51
C SER A 248 1.62 7.68 -2.03
N THR A 249 2.74 8.20 -2.57
CA THR A 249 3.90 7.37 -2.94
C THR A 249 4.57 6.77 -1.70
N MET A 250 4.47 7.45 -0.57
CA MET A 250 4.97 7.03 0.74
C MET A 250 3.97 6.20 1.54
N SER A 251 3.02 5.53 0.87
CA SER A 251 1.93 4.77 1.51
C SER A 251 2.37 3.59 2.38
N ILE A 252 3.66 3.22 2.33
CA ILE A 252 4.26 2.20 3.19
C ILE A 252 4.57 2.71 4.60
N PHE A 253 4.67 4.04 4.77
CA PHE A 253 4.88 4.69 6.05
C PHE A 253 3.56 5.18 6.63
N GLU A 254 3.49 5.27 7.94
CA GLU A 254 2.45 6.07 8.58
C GLU A 254 2.63 7.53 8.19
N ARG A 255 1.52 8.25 8.06
CA ARG A 255 1.51 9.65 7.65
C ARG A 255 0.79 10.46 8.70
N GLU A 256 1.44 11.52 9.11
CA GLU A 256 0.90 12.46 10.07
C GLU A 256 0.94 13.87 9.48
N ILE A 257 -0.07 14.68 9.78
CA ILE A 257 -0.06 16.13 9.53
C ILE A 257 -0.26 16.82 10.85
N LEU A 258 0.64 17.71 11.16
CA LEU A 258 0.60 18.55 12.34
C LEU A 258 0.41 20.01 11.90
N VAL A 259 -0.66 20.63 12.41
CA VAL A 259 -0.92 22.06 12.20
C VAL A 259 -0.54 22.81 13.46
N PHE A 260 0.44 23.68 13.33
CA PHE A 260 0.98 24.52 14.41
C PHE A 260 0.36 25.92 14.39
N PRO A 261 0.37 26.65 15.50
CA PRO A 261 -0.17 28.01 15.58
C PRO A 261 0.40 28.96 14.53
N ASP A 262 1.71 28.91 14.31
CA ASP A 262 2.43 29.75 13.36
C ASP A 262 3.65 29.05 12.75
N ASP A 263 4.19 29.64 11.70
CA ASP A 263 5.37 29.15 10.98
C ASP A 263 6.68 29.33 11.78
N GLU A 264 6.73 30.30 12.68
CA GLU A 264 7.90 30.58 13.52
C GLU A 264 8.17 29.41 14.48
N GLN A 265 7.12 28.81 15.03
CA GLN A 265 7.26 27.61 15.86
C GLN A 265 7.78 26.42 15.07
N ILE A 266 7.32 26.22 13.82
CA ILE A 266 7.82 25.16 12.94
C ILE A 266 9.30 25.37 12.65
N CYS A 267 9.70 26.58 12.27
CA CYS A 267 11.10 26.94 12.03
C CYS A 267 11.98 26.72 13.27
N ALA A 268 11.50 27.09 14.45
CA ALA A 268 12.23 26.88 15.70
C ALA A 268 12.44 25.41 16.00
N LEU A 269 11.39 24.57 15.82
CA LEU A 269 11.47 23.11 15.98
C LEU A 269 12.47 22.48 15.00
N MET A 270 12.44 22.89 13.73
CA MET A 270 13.36 22.39 12.72
C MET A 270 14.81 22.85 12.98
N ALA A 271 15.01 24.06 13.47
CA ALA A 271 16.34 24.56 13.84
C ALA A 271 16.93 23.80 15.04
N GLU A 272 16.12 23.46 16.05
CA GLU A 272 16.53 22.60 17.17
C GLU A 272 16.91 21.18 16.74
N ALA A 273 16.34 20.70 15.62
CA ALA A 273 16.66 19.41 15.03
C ALA A 273 18.09 19.33 14.44
N GLY A 274 18.77 20.46 14.29
CA GLY A 274 20.14 20.54 13.82
C GLY A 274 20.28 20.44 12.30
N GLN A 275 21.51 20.16 11.82
CA GLN A 275 21.86 20.17 10.37
C GLN A 275 21.10 19.15 9.49
N ARG A 276 20.22 18.34 10.06
CA ARG A 276 19.50 17.28 9.35
C ARG A 276 18.30 17.79 8.57
N VAL A 277 17.79 18.96 8.88
CA VAL A 277 16.61 19.56 8.26
C VAL A 277 16.88 21.05 8.05
N ASN A 278 16.62 21.53 6.84
CA ASN A 278 16.74 22.94 6.54
C ASN A 278 15.40 23.64 6.83
N PRO A 279 15.32 24.54 7.82
CA PRO A 279 14.07 25.23 8.16
C PRO A 279 13.56 26.16 7.05
N ASP A 280 14.44 26.55 6.11
CA ASP A 280 14.08 27.44 4.98
C ASP A 280 13.54 26.64 3.76
N GLU A 281 13.56 25.32 3.81
CA GLU A 281 13.03 24.47 2.73
C GLU A 281 11.54 24.21 2.90
N TYR A 282 10.82 24.37 1.79
CA TYR A 282 9.41 24.07 1.65
C TYR A 282 9.20 23.08 0.52
N GLU A 283 8.28 22.17 0.73
CA GLU A 283 7.67 21.41 -0.35
C GLU A 283 6.50 22.19 -0.91
N VAL A 284 6.45 22.28 -2.24
CA VAL A 284 5.38 22.96 -2.95
C VAL A 284 4.63 21.95 -3.80
N PHE A 285 3.32 21.91 -3.63
CA PHE A 285 2.42 21.19 -4.52
C PHE A 285 1.67 22.19 -5.38
N ILE A 286 1.79 22.05 -6.70
CA ILE A 286 0.97 22.77 -7.67
C ILE A 286 0.17 21.76 -8.46
N GLY A 287 -1.15 21.93 -8.49
CA GLY A 287 -2.07 21.04 -9.19
C GLY A 287 -2.99 21.78 -10.14
N TYR A 288 -3.24 21.17 -11.30
CA TYR A 288 -4.20 21.68 -12.27
C TYR A 288 -5.21 20.61 -12.65
N GLN A 289 -6.48 20.97 -12.58
CA GLN A 289 -7.54 20.19 -13.17
C GLN A 289 -7.83 20.76 -14.57
N LEU A 290 -7.90 19.87 -15.54
CA LEU A 290 -8.09 20.27 -16.94
C LEU A 290 -9.54 20.05 -17.39
N GLU A 291 -10.01 20.88 -18.32
CA GLU A 291 -11.31 20.64 -18.99
C GLU A 291 -11.24 19.41 -19.90
N LYS A 292 -10.09 19.19 -20.53
CA LYS A 292 -9.83 18.06 -21.44
C LYS A 292 -8.45 17.47 -21.20
N ALA A 293 -8.34 16.15 -21.38
CA ALA A 293 -7.06 15.48 -21.34
C ALA A 293 -6.13 16.02 -22.45
N LEU A 294 -4.85 16.19 -22.11
CA LEU A 294 -3.82 16.63 -23.04
C LEU A 294 -3.39 15.50 -23.96
N THR A 295 -3.01 15.83 -25.19
CA THR A 295 -2.26 14.94 -26.06
C THR A 295 -0.80 14.86 -25.63
N GLU A 296 -0.06 13.84 -26.11
CA GLU A 296 1.37 13.70 -25.82
C GLU A 296 2.18 14.93 -26.26
N GLU A 297 1.84 15.52 -27.41
CA GLU A 297 2.47 16.75 -27.92
C GLU A 297 2.22 17.95 -26.99
N GLN A 298 0.99 18.10 -26.50
CA GLN A 298 0.64 19.16 -25.55
C GLN A 298 1.33 18.97 -24.20
N MET A 299 1.43 17.73 -23.71
CA MET A 299 2.13 17.44 -22.47
C MET A 299 3.63 17.80 -22.58
N GLU A 300 4.25 17.50 -23.73
CA GLU A 300 5.64 17.87 -23.96
C GLU A 300 5.83 19.38 -24.07
N THR A 301 4.90 20.10 -24.72
CA THR A 301 4.90 21.56 -24.78
C THR A 301 4.78 22.17 -23.38
N VAL A 302 3.87 21.66 -22.55
CA VAL A 302 3.72 22.09 -21.14
C VAL A 302 5.01 21.89 -20.36
N ARG A 303 5.65 20.72 -20.49
CA ARG A 303 6.94 20.47 -19.85
C ARG A 303 8.00 21.46 -20.28
N ALA A 304 8.13 21.69 -21.58
CA ALA A 304 9.12 22.62 -22.10
C ALA A 304 8.89 24.05 -21.60
N LEU A 305 7.65 24.51 -21.53
CA LEU A 305 7.29 25.82 -21.01
C LEU A 305 7.61 25.95 -19.52
N MET A 306 7.36 24.90 -18.74
CA MET A 306 7.63 24.88 -17.31
C MET A 306 9.15 24.83 -17.02
N GLU A 307 9.91 24.07 -17.82
CA GLU A 307 11.37 24.06 -17.76
C GLU A 307 11.99 25.44 -18.06
N LEU A 308 11.45 26.14 -19.06
CA LEU A 308 11.85 27.52 -19.36
C LEU A 308 11.55 28.48 -18.22
N GLY A 309 10.51 28.18 -17.42
CA GLY A 309 10.17 28.90 -16.18
C GLY A 309 11.07 28.55 -14.99
N GLY A 310 11.99 27.61 -15.12
CA GLY A 310 12.94 27.21 -14.08
C GLY A 310 12.53 25.98 -13.25
N LEU A 311 11.43 25.33 -13.59
CA LEU A 311 10.96 24.11 -12.92
C LEU A 311 11.72 22.89 -13.39
N ASN A 312 11.93 21.93 -12.49
CA ASN A 312 12.54 20.67 -12.86
C ASN A 312 11.53 19.81 -13.67
N ARG A 313 11.94 19.35 -14.85
CA ARG A 313 11.15 18.46 -15.70
C ARG A 313 10.62 17.24 -14.95
N GLU A 314 11.42 16.66 -14.06
CA GLU A 314 11.05 15.48 -13.29
C GLU A 314 10.01 15.76 -12.20
N ALA A 315 9.86 17.03 -11.81
CA ALA A 315 8.84 17.46 -10.86
C ALA A 315 7.43 17.49 -11.47
N ILE A 316 7.35 17.56 -12.83
CA ILE A 316 6.09 17.69 -13.57
C ILE A 316 5.56 16.31 -13.92
N ARG A 317 4.40 15.96 -13.40
CA ARG A 317 3.73 14.68 -13.62
C ARG A 317 2.35 14.88 -14.22
N PHE A 318 2.01 14.07 -15.22
CA PHE A 318 0.67 14.03 -15.82
C PHE A 318 -0.04 12.76 -15.39
N LYS A 319 -1.22 12.90 -14.83
CA LYS A 319 -2.06 11.78 -14.39
C LYS A 319 -2.28 10.73 -15.48
N SER A 320 -2.48 11.17 -16.73
CA SER A 320 -2.69 10.29 -17.87
C SER A 320 -1.50 9.40 -18.19
N GLU A 321 -0.26 9.92 -18.12
CA GLU A 321 0.96 9.14 -18.32
C GLU A 321 1.17 8.13 -17.22
N GLU A 322 1.03 8.59 -15.98
CA GLU A 322 1.17 7.72 -14.81
C GLU A 322 0.11 6.61 -14.81
N MET A 323 -1.13 6.92 -15.18
CA MET A 323 -2.19 5.94 -15.37
C MET A 323 -1.81 4.89 -16.43
N SER A 324 -1.27 5.33 -17.57
CA SER A 324 -0.81 4.43 -18.63
C SER A 324 0.33 3.51 -18.14
N ALA A 325 1.30 4.05 -17.40
CA ALA A 325 2.39 3.29 -16.82
C ALA A 325 1.90 2.25 -15.80
N PHE A 326 0.96 2.63 -14.93
CA PHE A 326 0.33 1.72 -13.97
C PHE A 326 -0.41 0.57 -14.68
N TYR A 327 -1.25 0.88 -15.67
CA TYR A 327 -1.95 -0.14 -16.45
C TYR A 327 -0.99 -1.07 -17.18
N SER A 328 0.12 -0.56 -17.70
CA SER A 328 1.15 -1.39 -18.36
C SER A 328 1.78 -2.39 -17.39
N ILE A 329 2.19 -1.93 -16.20
CA ILE A 329 2.86 -2.78 -15.20
C ILE A 329 1.85 -3.80 -14.60
N TYR A 330 0.75 -3.32 -14.05
CA TYR A 330 -0.22 -4.19 -13.37
C TYR A 330 -1.00 -5.06 -14.34
N GLY A 331 -1.29 -4.57 -15.55
CA GLY A 331 -1.86 -5.35 -16.64
C GLY A 331 -0.95 -6.47 -17.08
N GLY A 332 0.36 -6.23 -17.15
CA GLY A 332 1.37 -7.26 -17.41
C GLY A 332 1.38 -8.35 -16.33
N ILE A 333 1.38 -7.96 -15.06
CA ILE A 333 1.30 -8.89 -13.91
C ILE A 333 0.00 -9.70 -13.95
N PHE A 334 -1.12 -9.05 -14.22
CA PHE A 334 -2.42 -9.72 -14.35
C PHE A 334 -2.44 -10.73 -15.49
N PHE A 335 -1.88 -10.36 -16.65
CA PHE A 335 -1.78 -11.26 -17.81
C PHE A 335 -0.96 -12.51 -17.48
N VAL A 336 0.22 -12.35 -16.86
CA VAL A 336 1.05 -13.47 -16.41
C VAL A 336 0.31 -14.33 -15.39
N GLY A 337 -0.40 -13.70 -14.45
CA GLY A 337 -1.24 -14.39 -13.46
C GLY A 337 -2.34 -15.24 -14.10
N MET A 338 -3.05 -14.70 -15.10
CA MET A 338 -4.06 -15.44 -15.86
C MET A 338 -3.46 -16.64 -16.62
N PHE A 339 -2.30 -16.44 -17.24
CA PHE A 339 -1.62 -17.50 -17.96
C PHE A 339 -1.19 -18.64 -17.03
N LEU A 340 -0.61 -18.30 -15.88
CA LEU A 340 -0.25 -19.28 -14.85
C LEU A 340 -1.49 -20.01 -14.29
N ALA A 341 -2.59 -19.29 -14.07
CA ALA A 341 -3.85 -19.89 -13.63
C ALA A 341 -4.37 -20.92 -14.65
N ALA A 342 -4.30 -20.61 -15.93
CA ALA A 342 -4.66 -21.56 -17.01
C ALA A 342 -3.76 -22.79 -17.02
N LEU A 343 -2.44 -22.63 -16.84
CA LEU A 343 -1.49 -23.74 -16.73
C LEU A 343 -1.79 -24.62 -15.51
N PHE A 344 -2.08 -24.03 -14.35
CA PHE A 344 -2.42 -24.77 -13.13
C PHE A 344 -3.73 -25.53 -13.29
N LEU A 345 -4.71 -24.93 -13.99
CA LEU A 345 -5.98 -25.58 -14.28
C LEU A 345 -5.77 -26.79 -15.20
N MET A 346 -4.97 -26.64 -16.27
CA MET A 346 -4.61 -27.77 -17.16
C MET A 346 -3.88 -28.87 -16.39
N ALA A 347 -2.90 -28.50 -15.55
CA ALA A 347 -2.19 -29.47 -14.71
C ALA A 347 -3.15 -30.22 -13.77
N THR A 348 -4.11 -29.51 -13.17
CA THR A 348 -5.13 -30.11 -12.31
C THR A 348 -5.98 -31.13 -13.09
N VAL A 349 -6.45 -30.78 -14.29
CA VAL A 349 -7.22 -31.65 -15.15
C VAL A 349 -6.42 -32.91 -15.55
N MET A 350 -5.14 -32.70 -15.91
CA MET A 350 -4.23 -33.81 -16.25
C MET A 350 -4.02 -34.79 -15.07
N ILE A 351 -3.82 -34.26 -13.87
CA ILE A 351 -3.68 -35.08 -12.65
C ILE A 351 -4.96 -35.92 -12.42
N ILE A 352 -6.13 -35.30 -12.57
CA ILE A 352 -7.42 -36.00 -12.42
C ILE A 352 -7.56 -37.08 -13.48
N TYR A 353 -7.27 -36.76 -14.75
CA TYR A 353 -7.38 -37.69 -15.87
C TYR A 353 -6.45 -38.88 -15.70
N TYR A 354 -5.16 -38.70 -15.48
CA TYR A 354 -4.21 -39.80 -15.28
C TYR A 354 -4.58 -40.65 -14.08
N LYS A 355 -5.12 -40.05 -13.03
CA LYS A 355 -5.53 -40.76 -11.85
C LYS A 355 -6.74 -41.66 -12.14
N GLN A 356 -7.75 -41.18 -12.91
CA GLN A 356 -8.88 -41.97 -13.31
C GLN A 356 -8.50 -43.14 -14.23
N MET A 357 -7.54 -42.92 -15.16
CA MET A 357 -7.04 -44.00 -16.01
C MET A 357 -6.30 -45.06 -15.21
N SER A 358 -5.38 -44.65 -14.32
CA SER A 358 -4.64 -45.61 -13.49
C SER A 358 -5.57 -46.44 -12.56
N GLU A 359 -6.66 -45.84 -12.10
CA GLU A 359 -7.65 -46.56 -11.27
C GLU A 359 -8.55 -47.51 -12.14
N GLY A 360 -8.78 -47.18 -13.42
CA GLY A 360 -9.55 -48.01 -14.34
C GLY A 360 -8.78 -49.21 -14.86
N ASP A 361 -7.46 -49.15 -14.93
CA ASP A 361 -6.61 -50.28 -15.37
C ASP A 361 -6.35 -51.29 -14.22
N GLU A 362 -6.64 -50.95 -12.96
CA GLU A 362 -6.50 -51.83 -11.79
C GLU A 362 -7.80 -52.61 -11.44
N ASP A 363 -8.93 -52.30 -12.07
CA ASP A 363 -10.23 -53.02 -11.95
C ASP A 363 -10.41 -54.02 -13.11
#